data_1ced18bc5b16d74d3298f3de1433aa46
#
_entry.id   1ced18bc5b16d74d3298f3de1433aa46
#
_cell.length_a   1.000
_cell.length_b   1.000
_cell.length_c   1.000
_cell.angle_alpha   90.00
_cell.angle_beta   90.00
_cell.angle_gamma   90.00
#
_symmetry.space_group_name_H-M   'P 1'
#
loop_
_entity.id
_entity.type
_entity.pdbx_description
1 polymer ?
#
loop_
_entity_poly.entity_id
_entity_poly.type
_entity_poly.pdbx_seq_one_letter_code
_entity_poly.pdbx_strand_id
1 'polypeptide(L)'
;MQHELIVNIKVGANDCVNILKALKVDEVGLPEGIKTSINCTNNELNYTVSAVVTDPKVALSVWNTIDDFLRNLKAILQVGT
;
A
#
# COMPACT_ATOMS: atom_id res chain seq x y z
N MET A 1 -1.61 19.83 17.37
CA MET A 1 -1.65 18.42 17.77
C MET A 1 -1.45 17.54 16.55
N GLN A 2 -0.47 16.65 16.59
CA GLN A 2 -0.21 15.73 15.47
C GLN A 2 -1.05 14.47 15.63
N HIS A 3 -1.64 14.04 14.53
CA HIS A 3 -2.39 12.79 14.49
C HIS A 3 -1.65 11.80 13.60
N GLU A 4 -1.56 10.57 14.05
CA GLU A 4 -0.99 9.50 13.25
C GLU A 4 -2.13 8.71 12.62
N LEU A 5 -2.02 8.50 11.30
CA LEU A 5 -2.98 7.71 10.54
C LEU A 5 -2.29 6.42 10.11
N ILE A 6 -2.88 5.28 10.48
CA ILE A 6 -2.36 3.97 10.08
C ILE A 6 -3.49 3.21 9.40
N VAL A 7 -3.24 2.76 8.17
CA VAL A 7 -4.19 1.96 7.42
C VAL A 7 -3.53 0.63 7.08
N ASN A 8 -4.19 -0.46 7.42
CA ASN A 8 -3.70 -1.81 7.12
C ASN A 8 -4.69 -2.51 6.20
N ILE A 9 -4.19 -3.02 5.07
CA ILE A 9 -4.99 -3.74 4.09
C ILE A 9 -4.45 -5.15 3.98
N LYS A 10 -5.34 -6.14 4.12
CA LYS A 10 -4.99 -7.54 4.00
C LYS A 10 -5.70 -8.14 2.80
N VAL A 11 -4.95 -8.83 1.95
CA VAL A 11 -5.50 -9.46 0.74
C VAL A 11 -5.03 -10.91 0.70
N GLY A 12 -5.97 -11.84 0.63
CA GLY A 12 -5.63 -13.25 0.44
C GLY A 12 -5.16 -13.49 -1.00
N ALA A 13 -3.96 -14.08 -1.14
CA ALA A 13 -3.39 -14.33 -2.46
C ALA A 13 -2.44 -15.51 -2.41
N ASN A 14 -2.69 -16.53 -3.22
CA ASN A 14 -1.88 -17.75 -3.22
C ASN A 14 -0.44 -17.52 -3.68
N ASP A 15 -0.21 -16.51 -4.49
CA ASP A 15 1.11 -16.22 -5.05
C ASP A 15 1.59 -14.85 -4.60
N CYS A 16 1.40 -14.56 -3.31
CA CYS A 16 1.66 -13.22 -2.80
C CYS A 16 3.14 -12.83 -2.85
N VAL A 17 4.07 -13.80 -2.89
CA VAL A 17 5.50 -13.49 -3.00
C VAL A 17 5.80 -12.81 -4.34
N ASN A 18 5.24 -13.33 -5.44
CA ASN A 18 5.43 -12.73 -6.76
C ASN A 18 4.69 -11.40 -6.88
N ILE A 19 3.51 -11.32 -6.29
CA ILE A 19 2.77 -10.06 -6.23
C ILE A 19 3.57 -9.01 -5.46
N LEU A 20 4.17 -9.40 -4.34
CA LEU A 20 5.00 -8.53 -3.53
C LEU A 20 6.18 -7.96 -4.34
N LYS A 21 6.86 -8.82 -5.10
CA LYS A 21 7.99 -8.39 -5.93
C LYS A 21 7.56 -7.38 -6.99
N ALA A 22 6.41 -7.62 -7.62
CA ALA A 22 5.88 -6.70 -8.63
C ALA A 22 5.51 -5.36 -8.03
N LEU A 23 4.90 -5.36 -6.84
CA LEU A 23 4.46 -4.13 -6.18
C LEU A 23 5.62 -3.29 -5.66
N LYS A 24 6.70 -3.91 -5.21
CA LYS A 24 7.85 -3.17 -4.67
C LYS A 24 8.52 -2.26 -5.67
N VAL A 25 8.42 -2.57 -6.95
CA VAL A 25 9.03 -1.75 -8.00
C VAL A 25 8.34 -0.39 -8.08
N ASP A 26 7.07 -0.32 -7.69
CA ASP A 26 6.25 0.88 -7.83
C ASP A 26 6.23 1.77 -6.57
N GLU A 27 7.01 1.44 -5.55
CA GLU A 27 7.07 2.23 -4.32
C GLU A 27 7.99 3.44 -4.40
N VAL A 28 8.37 3.85 -5.61
CA VAL A 28 9.23 4.99 -5.83
C VAL A 28 8.39 6.28 -5.88
N GLY A 29 8.83 7.30 -5.15
CA GLY A 29 8.19 8.61 -5.23
C GLY A 29 7.04 8.83 -4.26
N LEU A 30 7.06 8.15 -3.10
CA LEU A 30 6.06 8.39 -2.06
C LEU A 30 6.14 9.84 -1.57
N PRO A 31 4.98 10.47 -1.29
CA PRO A 31 4.96 11.80 -0.70
C PRO A 31 5.70 11.83 0.65
N GLU A 32 6.29 12.98 0.95
CA GLU A 32 6.98 13.18 2.22
C GLU A 32 6.03 12.98 3.39
N GLY A 33 6.50 12.29 4.42
CA GLY A 33 5.72 12.04 5.64
C GLY A 33 4.88 10.78 5.57
N ILE A 34 4.86 10.08 4.44
CA ILE A 34 4.12 8.82 4.29
C ILE A 34 5.10 7.66 4.22
N LYS A 35 4.83 6.64 5.02
CA LYS A 35 5.61 5.41 5.03
C LYS A 35 4.70 4.25 4.65
N THR A 36 5.24 3.34 3.85
CA THR A 36 4.52 2.13 3.47
C THR A 36 5.34 0.90 3.82
N SER A 37 4.63 -0.17 4.09
CA SER A 37 5.24 -1.48 4.35
C SER A 37 4.35 -2.54 3.73
N ILE A 38 4.97 -3.50 3.05
CA ILE A 38 4.25 -4.59 2.43
C ILE A 38 4.99 -5.89 2.70
N ASN A 39 4.23 -6.92 3.07
CA ASN A 39 4.81 -8.25 3.28
C ASN A 39 3.81 -9.33 2.90
N CYS A 40 4.30 -10.54 2.79
CA CYS A 40 3.52 -11.72 2.47
C CYS A 40 3.70 -12.74 3.60
N THR A 41 2.60 -13.17 4.21
CA THR A 41 2.60 -14.15 5.29
C THR A 41 1.40 -15.08 5.13
N ASN A 42 1.63 -16.39 5.09
CA ASN A 42 0.56 -17.39 5.03
C ASN A 42 -0.42 -17.15 3.87
N ASN A 43 0.10 -16.87 2.68
CA ASN A 43 -0.71 -16.56 1.49
C ASN A 43 -1.60 -15.34 1.68
N GLU A 44 -1.18 -14.43 2.56
CA GLU A 44 -1.87 -13.16 2.77
C GLU A 44 -0.90 -12.02 2.54
N LEU A 45 -1.28 -11.10 1.68
CA LEU A 45 -0.55 -9.88 1.41
C LEU A 45 -1.00 -8.81 2.42
N ASN A 46 -0.04 -8.28 3.17
CA ASN A 46 -0.31 -7.23 4.15
C ASN A 46 0.33 -5.94 3.70
N TYR A 47 -0.49 -4.92 3.51
CA TYR A 47 -0.05 -3.59 3.12
C TYR A 47 -0.41 -2.60 4.21
N THR A 48 0.58 -1.87 4.71
CA THR A 48 0.38 -0.89 5.77
C THR A 48 0.88 0.47 5.31
N VAL A 49 0.04 1.48 5.46
CA VAL A 49 0.40 2.88 5.20
C VAL A 49 0.32 3.61 6.52
N SER A 50 1.36 4.37 6.85
CA SER A 50 1.36 5.21 8.03
C SER A 50 1.79 6.62 7.67
N ALA A 51 1.22 7.59 8.34
CA ALA A 51 1.53 9.00 8.10
C ALA A 51 1.24 9.82 9.35
N VAL A 52 2.04 10.88 9.53
CA VAL A 52 1.74 11.90 10.54
C VAL A 52 0.92 12.98 9.84
N VAL A 53 -0.34 13.12 10.24
CA VAL A 53 -1.26 14.07 9.62
C VAL A 53 -1.09 15.43 10.27
N THR A 54 -0.44 16.34 9.55
CA THR A 54 -0.23 17.71 10.01
C THR A 54 -1.23 18.67 9.38
N ASP A 55 -1.80 18.30 8.23
CA ASP A 55 -2.83 19.08 7.57
C ASP A 55 -3.69 18.16 6.69
N PRO A 56 -4.85 18.63 6.19
CA PRO A 56 -5.75 17.80 5.39
C PRO A 56 -5.13 17.24 4.10
N LYS A 57 -4.11 17.89 3.56
CA LYS A 57 -3.45 17.42 2.34
C LYS A 57 -2.73 16.10 2.56
N VAL A 58 -2.19 15.88 3.77
CA VAL A 58 -1.53 14.62 4.09
C VAL A 58 -2.53 13.48 4.07
N ALA A 59 -3.72 13.67 4.65
CA ALA A 59 -4.77 12.66 4.63
C ALA A 59 -5.17 12.31 3.20
N LEU A 60 -5.32 13.31 2.34
CA LEU A 60 -5.64 13.10 0.93
C LEU A 60 -4.54 12.32 0.22
N SER A 61 -3.28 12.63 0.51
CA SER A 61 -2.14 11.91 -0.06
C SER A 61 -2.13 10.45 0.37
N VAL A 62 -2.51 10.15 1.61
CA VAL A 62 -2.64 8.77 2.08
C VAL A 62 -3.69 8.02 1.27
N TRP A 63 -4.86 8.62 1.04
CA TRP A 63 -5.91 8.00 0.24
C TRP A 63 -5.47 7.77 -1.20
N ASN A 64 -4.75 8.73 -1.79
CA ASN A 64 -4.21 8.56 -3.14
C ASN A 64 -3.20 7.42 -3.20
N THR A 65 -2.36 7.28 -2.19
CA THR A 65 -1.37 6.20 -2.09
C THR A 65 -2.06 4.84 -2.03
N ILE A 66 -3.12 4.74 -1.22
CA ILE A 66 -3.90 3.51 -1.11
C ILE A 66 -4.59 3.18 -2.44
N ASP A 67 -5.17 4.19 -3.08
CA ASP A 67 -5.85 4.01 -4.36
C ASP A 67 -4.88 3.49 -5.43
N ASP A 68 -3.68 4.06 -5.50
CA ASP A 68 -2.64 3.61 -6.42
C ASP A 68 -2.24 2.17 -6.15
N PHE A 69 -2.09 1.81 -4.88
CA PHE A 69 -1.77 0.43 -4.49
C PHE A 69 -2.86 -0.52 -4.97
N LEU A 70 -4.12 -0.19 -4.73
CA LEU A 70 -5.24 -1.05 -5.11
C LEU A 70 -5.36 -1.20 -6.61
N ARG A 71 -5.11 -0.14 -7.37
CA ARG A 71 -5.12 -0.18 -8.83
C ARG A 71 -4.00 -1.06 -9.35
N ASN A 72 -2.80 -0.92 -8.82
CA ASN A 72 -1.67 -1.75 -9.22
C ASN A 72 -1.89 -3.21 -8.88
N LEU A 73 -2.43 -3.48 -7.69
CA LEU A 73 -2.77 -4.83 -7.28
C LEU A 73 -3.80 -5.45 -8.20
N LYS A 74 -4.85 -4.71 -8.53
CA LYS A 74 -5.90 -5.18 -9.44
C LYS A 74 -5.32 -5.53 -10.81
N ALA A 75 -4.46 -4.68 -11.34
CA ALA A 75 -3.82 -4.93 -12.63
C ALA A 75 -2.98 -6.20 -12.61
N ILE A 76 -2.22 -6.42 -11.54
CA ILE A 76 -1.39 -7.62 -11.38
C ILE A 76 -2.26 -8.87 -11.30
N LEU A 77 -3.34 -8.83 -10.53
CA LEU A 77 -4.24 -9.97 -10.37
C LEU A 77 -4.99 -10.29 -11.67
N GLN A 78 -5.33 -9.29 -12.45
CA GLN A 78 -6.02 -9.50 -13.73
C GLN A 78 -5.10 -10.12 -14.78
N VAL A 79 -3.83 -9.75 -14.76
CA VAL A 79 -2.85 -10.31 -15.69
C VAL A 79 -2.61 -11.80 -15.42
N GLY A 80 -2.76 -12.21 -14.17
CA GLY A 80 -2.55 -13.61 -13.77
C GLY A 80 -3.71 -14.56 -14.05
N THR A 81 -4.79 -14.05 -14.60
CA THR A 81 -5.97 -14.91 -14.87
C THR A 81 -6.08 -15.34 -16.33
#